data_32ae4092b7d357f316b2ec6f9d9e60c7
#
_entry.id   32ae4092b7d357f316b2ec6f9d9e60c7
#
_cell.length_a   1.000
_cell.length_b   1.000
_cell.length_c   1.000
_cell.angle_alpha   90.00
_cell.angle_beta   90.00
_cell.angle_gamma   90.00
#
_symmetry.space_group_name_H-M   'P 1'
#
loop_
_entity.id
_entity.type
_entity.pdbx_description
1 polymer ?
#
loop_
_entity_poly.entity_id
_entity_poly.type
_entity_poly.pdbx_seq_one_letter_code
_entity_poly.pdbx_strand_id
1 'polypeptide(L)'
;MIKNQDKGLNRNQIDKFYTKKEIVELCFDNIKKNLNINKNNDFIIEPSCGNGSFIEIIKKLGNNYMFLDIEPENNEIIKQDYLNYVYYSDKYSKLHIIGNPPFGRQSTLAIKFIKHSCKFCNSISFILP
;
A
#
# COMPACT_ATOMS: atom_id res chain seq x y z
N MET A 1 -11.31 31.27 -5.05
CA MET A 1 -12.02 31.40 -3.86
C MET A 1 -12.08 30.15 -3.01
N ILE A 2 -12.94 30.17 -2.04
CA ILE A 2 -13.18 29.05 -1.15
C ILE A 2 -13.26 27.72 -1.91
N LYS A 3 -13.98 27.72 -3.02
CA LYS A 3 -14.12 26.51 -3.84
C LYS A 3 -12.79 25.95 -4.36
N ASN A 4 -11.83 26.79 -4.65
CA ASN A 4 -10.54 26.34 -5.16
C ASN A 4 -9.65 25.78 -4.05
N GLN A 5 -9.73 26.38 -2.86
CA GLN A 5 -9.05 25.85 -1.69
C GLN A 5 -9.65 24.50 -1.28
N ASP A 6 -10.98 24.45 -1.29
CA ASP A 6 -11.67 23.20 -0.96
C ASP A 6 -11.31 22.08 -1.92
N LYS A 7 -11.16 22.41 -3.19
CA LYS A 7 -10.74 21.41 -4.18
C LYS A 7 -9.34 20.90 -3.92
N GLY A 8 -8.42 21.74 -3.49
CA GLY A 8 -7.07 21.33 -3.14
C GLY A 8 -7.07 20.42 -1.92
N LEU A 9 -7.79 20.79 -0.90
CA LEU A 9 -7.94 19.98 0.31
C LEU A 9 -8.66 18.67 0.02
N ASN A 10 -9.72 18.72 -0.77
CA ASN A 10 -10.47 17.52 -1.14
C ASN A 10 -9.62 16.54 -1.92
N ARG A 11 -8.74 17.03 -2.77
CA ARG A 11 -7.83 16.16 -3.51
C ARG A 11 -6.89 15.42 -2.57
N ASN A 12 -6.34 16.11 -1.58
CA ASN A 12 -5.50 15.45 -0.57
C ASN A 12 -6.29 14.43 0.23
N GLN A 13 -7.54 14.73 0.57
CA GLN A 13 -8.43 13.80 1.24
C GLN A 13 -8.77 12.60 0.35
N ILE A 14 -8.95 12.81 -0.95
CA ILE A 14 -9.20 11.72 -1.91
C ILE A 14 -8.00 10.79 -1.98
N ASP A 15 -6.77 11.34 -1.97
CA ASP A 15 -5.56 10.53 -1.99
C ASP A 15 -5.39 9.73 -0.69
N LYS A 16 -6.00 10.16 0.41
CA LYS A 16 -6.08 9.42 1.67
C LYS A 16 -7.37 8.63 1.81
N PHE A 17 -7.94 8.20 0.74
CA PHE A 17 -9.22 7.50 0.72
C PHE A 17 -9.12 6.18 1.49
N TYR A 18 -10.00 6.00 2.46
CA TYR A 18 -10.03 4.80 3.28
C TYR A 18 -10.76 3.68 2.56
N THR A 19 -10.17 2.50 2.58
CA THR A 19 -10.76 1.33 1.93
C THR A 19 -11.83 0.72 2.82
N LYS A 20 -13.01 0.48 2.25
CA LYS A 20 -14.11 -0.15 2.97
C LYS A 20 -13.77 -1.59 3.31
N LYS A 21 -14.30 -2.06 4.43
CA LYS A 21 -14.02 -3.41 4.94
C LYS A 21 -14.35 -4.51 3.92
N GLU A 22 -15.46 -4.39 3.22
CA GLU A 22 -15.88 -5.38 2.20
C GLU A 22 -14.88 -5.45 1.06
N ILE A 23 -14.29 -4.31 0.68
CA ILE A 23 -13.28 -4.26 -0.37
C ILE A 23 -11.98 -4.87 0.12
N VAL A 24 -11.60 -4.60 1.36
CA VAL A 24 -10.40 -5.22 1.97
C VAL A 24 -10.53 -6.74 1.99
N GLU A 25 -11.68 -7.26 2.38
CA GLU A 25 -11.95 -8.69 2.41
C GLU A 25 -11.90 -9.31 1.02
N LEU A 26 -12.46 -8.62 0.03
CA LEU A 26 -12.40 -9.06 -1.37
C LEU A 26 -10.95 -9.12 -1.86
N CYS A 27 -10.14 -8.12 -1.53
CA CYS A 27 -8.71 -8.10 -1.85
C CYS A 27 -7.99 -9.26 -1.20
N PHE A 28 -8.27 -9.53 0.07
CA PHE A 28 -7.68 -10.65 0.80
C PHE A 28 -7.95 -11.99 0.10
N ASP A 29 -9.20 -12.23 -0.26
CA ASP A 29 -9.60 -13.46 -0.94
C ASP A 29 -8.90 -13.60 -2.29
N ASN A 30 -8.82 -12.52 -3.06
CA ASN A 30 -8.15 -12.52 -4.35
C ASN A 30 -6.65 -12.76 -4.23
N ILE A 31 -6.00 -12.16 -3.24
CA ILE A 31 -4.57 -12.35 -3.01
C ILE A 31 -4.29 -13.79 -2.60
N LYS A 32 -5.06 -14.33 -1.68
CA LYS A 32 -4.91 -15.72 -1.25
C LYS A 32 -5.08 -16.71 -2.40
N LYS A 33 -6.04 -16.42 -3.28
CA LYS A 33 -6.34 -17.30 -4.42
C LYS A 33 -5.27 -17.25 -5.50
N ASN A 34 -4.70 -16.07 -5.75
CA ASN A 34 -3.84 -15.85 -6.92
C ASN A 34 -2.36 -15.76 -6.61
N LEU A 35 -1.99 -15.49 -5.37
CA LEU A 35 -0.59 -15.43 -4.95
C LEU A 35 -0.29 -16.54 -3.95
N ASN A 36 0.88 -17.11 -4.09
CA ASN A 36 1.39 -18.11 -3.15
C ASN A 36 2.42 -17.44 -2.23
N ILE A 37 1.95 -16.73 -1.22
CA ILE A 37 2.82 -16.03 -0.26
C ILE A 37 3.29 -17.04 0.78
N ASN A 38 4.61 -17.15 0.94
CA ASN A 38 5.20 -17.96 2.00
C ASN A 38 5.26 -17.12 3.28
N LYS A 39 4.45 -17.49 4.28
CA LYS A 39 4.30 -16.72 5.50
C LYS A 39 5.62 -16.45 6.22
N ASN A 40 6.51 -17.43 6.25
CA ASN A 40 7.75 -17.34 7.01
C ASN A 40 8.91 -16.77 6.22
N ASN A 41 8.91 -16.91 4.90
CA ASN A 41 10.06 -16.59 4.07
C ASN A 41 9.89 -15.35 3.22
N ASP A 42 8.67 -14.92 2.99
CA ASP A 42 8.38 -13.74 2.17
C ASP A 42 8.18 -12.50 3.03
N PHE A 43 8.31 -11.33 2.42
CA PHE A 43 8.10 -10.05 3.05
C PHE A 43 6.99 -9.29 2.34
N ILE A 44 6.20 -8.52 3.09
CA ILE A 44 5.09 -7.73 2.54
C ILE A 44 5.27 -6.26 2.93
N ILE A 45 5.17 -5.36 1.97
CA ILE A 45 5.13 -3.92 2.24
C ILE A 45 3.78 -3.36 1.80
N GLU A 46 3.14 -2.63 2.69
CA GLU A 46 2.00 -1.76 2.38
C GLU A 46 2.57 -0.34 2.29
N PRO A 47 2.67 0.24 1.07
CA PRO A 47 3.45 1.47 0.87
C PRO A 47 2.70 2.76 1.20
N SER A 48 1.38 2.70 1.37
CA SER A 48 0.55 3.87 1.67
C SER A 48 -0.61 3.44 2.57
N CYS A 49 -0.26 3.18 3.82
CA CYS A 49 -1.12 2.44 4.73
C CYS A 49 -2.34 3.23 5.23
N GLY A 50 -2.28 4.56 5.20
CA GLY A 50 -3.39 5.42 5.59
C GLY A 50 -3.80 5.21 7.04
N ASN A 51 -5.04 4.79 7.25
CA ASN A 51 -5.57 4.48 8.58
C ASN A 51 -5.29 3.03 9.01
N GLY A 52 -4.67 2.22 8.16
CA GLY A 52 -4.34 0.84 8.47
C GLY A 52 -5.38 -0.18 8.06
N SER A 53 -6.23 0.12 7.07
CA SER A 53 -7.29 -0.79 6.63
C SER A 53 -6.79 -2.17 6.20
N PHE A 54 -5.56 -2.26 5.68
CA PHE A 54 -4.98 -3.53 5.22
C PHE A 54 -4.13 -4.24 6.26
N ILE A 55 -3.90 -3.63 7.43
CA ILE A 55 -2.98 -4.20 8.43
C ILE A 55 -3.37 -5.62 8.82
N GLU A 56 -4.65 -5.83 9.16
CA GLU A 56 -5.10 -7.15 9.61
C GLU A 56 -4.94 -8.23 8.55
N ILE A 57 -5.30 -7.95 7.30
CA ILE A 57 -5.18 -8.96 6.25
C ILE A 57 -3.72 -9.25 5.93
N ILE A 58 -2.85 -8.25 5.98
CA ILE A 58 -1.42 -8.47 5.76
C ILE A 58 -0.84 -9.37 6.83
N LYS A 59 -1.23 -9.15 8.10
CA LYS A 59 -0.81 -10.03 9.20
C LYS A 59 -1.31 -11.47 9.05
N LYS A 60 -2.43 -11.67 8.37
CA LYS A 60 -2.93 -13.01 8.04
C LYS A 60 -2.20 -13.63 6.86
N LEU A 61 -1.72 -12.81 5.93
CA LEU A 61 -1.02 -13.29 4.74
C LEU A 61 0.43 -13.66 5.01
N GLY A 62 1.08 -12.99 5.95
CA GLY A 62 2.49 -13.26 6.24
C GLY A 62 2.91 -12.80 7.62
N ASN A 63 4.09 -13.25 8.04
CA ASN A 63 4.67 -12.95 9.34
C ASN A 63 5.71 -11.84 9.30
N ASN A 64 6.14 -11.42 8.10
CA ASN A 64 7.15 -10.40 7.92
C ASN A 64 6.57 -9.29 7.06
N TYR A 65 6.45 -8.11 7.64
CA TYR A 65 5.77 -7.00 6.97
C TYR A 65 6.23 -5.65 7.47
N MET A 66 5.92 -4.62 6.69
CA MET A 66 6.21 -3.24 7.00
C MET A 66 5.07 -2.37 6.46
N PHE A 67 4.63 -1.42 7.27
CA PHE A 67 3.57 -0.48 6.90
C PHE A 67 4.15 0.92 6.82
N LEU A 68 3.97 1.58 5.68
CA LEU A 68 4.50 2.91 5.42
C LEU A 68 3.39 3.90 5.09
N ASP A 69 3.59 5.15 5.45
CA ASP A 69 2.76 6.28 4.99
C ASP A 69 3.50 7.58 5.21
N ILE A 70 3.21 8.58 4.38
CA ILE A 70 3.74 9.93 4.55
C ILE A 70 3.18 10.56 5.83
N GLU A 71 1.91 10.28 6.13
CA GLU A 71 1.20 10.78 7.31
C GLU A 71 0.57 9.62 8.07
N PRO A 72 1.35 8.89 8.89
CA PRO A 72 0.83 7.73 9.63
C PRO A 72 -0.30 8.10 10.59
N GLU A 73 -1.33 7.26 10.65
CA GLU A 73 -2.46 7.46 11.54
C GLU A 73 -2.45 6.50 12.74
N ASN A 74 -1.47 5.63 12.86
CA ASN A 74 -1.27 4.79 14.04
C ASN A 74 0.21 4.42 14.20
N ASN A 75 0.53 3.82 15.34
CA ASN A 75 1.92 3.56 15.74
C ASN A 75 2.59 2.40 15.00
N GLU A 76 1.83 1.56 14.33
CA GLU A 76 2.39 0.45 13.56
C GLU A 76 2.92 0.92 12.20
N ILE A 77 2.52 2.12 11.77
CA ILE A 77 2.87 2.65 10.46
C ILE A 77 4.09 3.55 10.59
N ILE A 78 5.10 3.30 9.78
CA ILE A 78 6.33 4.07 9.73
C ILE A 78 6.13 5.28 8.84
N LYS A 79 6.52 6.46 9.30
CA LYS A 79 6.50 7.67 8.48
C LYS A 79 7.60 7.59 7.44
N GLN A 80 7.20 7.41 6.19
CA GLN A 80 8.14 7.25 5.08
C GLN A 80 7.45 7.58 3.76
N ASP A 81 8.09 8.41 2.95
CA ASP A 81 7.69 8.56 1.55
C ASP A 81 8.19 7.33 0.80
N TYR A 82 7.26 6.52 0.33
CA TYR A 82 7.58 5.28 -0.37
C TYR A 82 8.45 5.51 -1.60
N LEU A 83 8.24 6.60 -2.31
CA LEU A 83 9.00 6.89 -3.53
C LEU A 83 10.47 7.23 -3.26
N ASN A 84 10.79 7.55 -2.00
CA ASN A 84 12.17 7.77 -1.54
C ASN A 84 12.74 6.56 -0.80
N TYR A 85 11.98 5.48 -0.69
CA TYR A 85 12.39 4.29 0.03
C TYR A 85 12.89 3.23 -0.93
N VAL A 86 14.02 2.63 -0.62
CA VAL A 86 14.58 1.52 -1.40
C VAL A 86 14.64 0.30 -0.49
N TYR A 87 13.93 -0.74 -0.88
CA TYR A 87 13.96 -2.00 -0.17
C TYR A 87 15.13 -2.85 -0.62
N TYR A 88 15.85 -3.39 0.35
CA TYR A 88 16.86 -4.41 0.10
C TYR A 88 16.87 -5.39 1.25
N SER A 89 16.90 -6.67 0.93
CA SER A 89 17.09 -7.73 1.92
C SER A 89 17.60 -9.00 1.25
N ASP A 90 18.55 -9.65 1.89
CA ASP A 90 19.01 -10.99 1.52
C ASP A 90 18.39 -12.06 2.42
N LYS A 91 17.55 -11.66 3.36
CA LYS A 91 16.93 -12.54 4.35
C LYS A 91 15.65 -13.20 3.84
N TYR A 92 14.86 -12.50 3.03
CA TYR A 92 13.55 -12.96 2.57
C TYR A 92 13.60 -13.39 1.12
N SER A 93 12.76 -14.39 0.78
CA SER A 93 12.75 -14.97 -0.56
C SER A 93 12.08 -14.06 -1.58
N LYS A 94 10.90 -13.54 -1.24
CA LYS A 94 10.12 -12.68 -2.14
C LYS A 94 9.58 -11.48 -1.40
N LEU A 95 9.39 -10.39 -2.15
CA LEU A 95 8.74 -9.18 -1.68
C LEU A 95 7.42 -8.98 -2.41
N HIS A 96 6.35 -8.79 -1.65
CA HIS A 96 5.03 -8.51 -2.16
C HIS A 96 4.59 -7.11 -1.72
N ILE A 97 4.12 -6.31 -2.65
CA ILE A 97 3.59 -4.97 -2.37
C ILE A 97 2.07 -5.04 -2.45
N ILE A 98 1.41 -4.67 -1.36
CA ILE A 98 -0.05 -4.79 -1.25
C ILE A 98 -0.61 -3.49 -0.72
N GLY A 99 -1.68 -2.97 -1.33
CA GLY A 99 -2.35 -1.82 -0.77
C GLY A 99 -3.25 -1.07 -1.73
N ASN A 100 -3.66 0.10 -1.26
CA ASN A 100 -4.46 1.05 -2.02
C ASN A 100 -3.63 2.33 -2.15
N PRO A 101 -2.84 2.46 -3.23
CA PRO A 101 -1.94 3.61 -3.37
C PRO A 101 -2.71 4.90 -3.63
N PRO A 102 -2.13 6.06 -3.32
CA PRO A 102 -2.73 7.32 -3.71
C PRO A 102 -2.76 7.42 -5.24
N PHE A 103 -3.90 7.82 -5.79
CA PHE A 103 -4.04 7.83 -7.25
C PHE A 103 -3.35 9.03 -7.88
N GLY A 104 -3.52 10.20 -7.28
CA GLY A 104 -3.04 11.44 -7.84
C GLY A 104 -3.85 11.87 -9.06
N ARG A 105 -3.39 12.92 -9.70
CA ARG A 105 -4.04 13.45 -10.90
C ARG A 105 -3.86 12.47 -12.06
N GLN A 106 -4.96 12.04 -12.65
CA GLN A 106 -4.95 11.08 -13.78
C GLN A 106 -4.15 9.82 -13.45
N SER A 107 -4.23 9.39 -12.22
CA SER A 107 -3.52 8.19 -11.72
C SER A 107 -1.99 8.25 -11.79
N THR A 108 -1.41 9.44 -11.96
CA THR A 108 0.04 9.60 -12.12
C THR A 108 0.82 9.11 -10.90
N LEU A 109 0.29 9.35 -9.71
CA LEU A 109 0.95 8.94 -8.48
C LEU A 109 0.90 7.41 -8.30
N ALA A 110 -0.23 6.80 -8.59
CA ALA A 110 -0.36 5.34 -8.56
C ALA A 110 0.63 4.69 -9.54
N ILE A 111 0.78 5.26 -10.73
CA ILE A 111 1.74 4.77 -11.71
C ILE A 111 3.17 4.89 -11.20
N LYS A 112 3.51 5.99 -10.52
CA LYS A 112 4.84 6.14 -9.90
C LYS A 112 5.08 5.07 -8.83
N PHE A 113 4.07 4.74 -8.04
CA PHE A 113 4.17 3.67 -7.05
C PHE A 113 4.42 2.32 -7.70
N ILE A 114 3.73 2.03 -8.79
CA ILE A 114 3.93 0.79 -9.55
C ILE A 114 5.36 0.73 -10.10
N LYS A 115 5.80 1.77 -10.79
CA LYS A 115 7.14 1.82 -11.37
C LYS A 115 8.23 1.70 -10.32
N HIS A 116 8.04 2.37 -9.19
CA HIS A 116 9.00 2.29 -8.08
C HIS A 116 9.06 0.87 -7.52
N SER A 117 7.91 0.26 -7.28
CA SER A 117 7.82 -1.11 -6.76
C SER A 117 8.49 -2.12 -7.68
N CYS A 118 8.35 -1.96 -8.99
CA CYS A 118 8.93 -2.87 -9.97
C CYS A 118 10.45 -2.97 -9.89
N LYS A 119 11.11 -2.02 -9.24
CA LYS A 119 12.57 -2.05 -9.07
C LYS A 119 13.03 -3.15 -8.11
N PHE A 120 12.16 -3.61 -7.21
CA PHE A 120 12.59 -4.53 -6.15
C PHE A 120 11.56 -5.58 -5.73
N CYS A 121 10.33 -5.55 -6.22
CA CYS A 121 9.31 -6.50 -5.77
C CYS A 121 9.13 -7.68 -6.72
N ASN A 122 8.51 -8.73 -6.21
CA ASN A 122 8.12 -9.91 -6.96
C ASN A 122 6.65 -9.86 -7.38
N SER A 123 5.81 -9.15 -6.62
CA SER A 123 4.40 -8.97 -6.97
C SER A 123 3.87 -7.65 -6.47
N ILE A 124 2.84 -7.14 -7.13
CA ILE A 124 2.10 -5.95 -6.74
C ILE A 124 0.62 -6.28 -6.75
N SER A 125 -0.07 -5.96 -5.66
CA SER A 125 -1.51 -6.11 -5.54
C SER A 125 -2.08 -4.78 -5.08
N PHE A 126 -2.52 -3.97 -6.02
CA PHE A 126 -3.03 -2.63 -5.78
C PHE A 126 -4.50 -2.50 -6.18
N ILE A 127 -5.24 -1.69 -5.42
CA ILE A 127 -6.51 -1.16 -5.88
C ILE A 127 -6.21 0.03 -6.77
N LEU A 128 -6.73 0.02 -7.98
CA LEU A 128 -6.55 1.10 -8.95
C LEU A 128 -7.90 1.66 -9.38
N PRO A 129 -7.95 2.95 -9.81
CA PRO A 129 -9.18 3.53 -10.32
C PRO A 129 -9.64 2.92 -11.62
#